data_ac19b9fc57a76376ad109a9b971dad7c
#
_entry.id   ac19b9fc57a76376ad109a9b971dad7c
#
_cell.length_a   1.000
_cell.length_b   1.000
_cell.length_c   1.000
_cell.angle_alpha   90.00
_cell.angle_beta   90.00
_cell.angle_gamma   90.00
#
_symmetry.space_group_name_H-M   'P 1'
#
loop_
_entity.id
_entity.type
_entity.pdbx_description
1 polymer ?
#
loop_
_entity_poly.entity_id
_entity_poly.type
_entity_poly.pdbx_seq_one_letter_code
_entity_poly.pdbx_strand_id
1 'polypeptide(L)'
;MYVCVRTDLGLGVGLKPTHGRVPFTGISSGDAMTDHAGPLARTTLEAATCLDVISGYDGIDDRALGGSKPGSTRFAAALQQDHNQLDGFKVGIVVEGFDHSAVDPYVKGAVMTAVQKFKELGATIEEVSLPEHLHGPAIWTIQQRIAGAQTLLGQNTGRRGLYMTEMEHARLPWTDDGFQRAFPSTKNVIINGLYLMQRFPGLYGKTANTGRFVSDKYEALFEKYDILVMPTTPVVAPRHGKRELPLDSLRPSMGLTINTAVFNVTGHPALSIPVGFAPAKEDNQVMLPVGMQIVGGLWQEEKILRAGHAWEAHFDWKTMHYSIDKN
;
A
#
# COMPACT_ATOMS: atom_id res chain seq x y z
N MET A 1 0.77 3.70 0.96
CA MET A 1 1.88 2.91 0.37
C MET A 1 2.88 2.46 1.42
N TYR A 2 3.45 3.36 2.21
CA TYR A 2 4.43 2.99 3.24
C TYR A 2 3.88 2.02 4.31
N VAL A 3 2.59 2.06 4.61
CA VAL A 3 1.97 1.18 5.61
C VAL A 3 2.18 -0.28 5.24
N CYS A 4 1.68 -0.74 4.08
CA CYS A 4 1.80 -2.14 3.68
C CYS A 4 3.26 -2.58 3.44
N VAL A 5 4.08 -1.73 2.79
CA VAL A 5 5.50 -2.04 2.56
C VAL A 5 6.29 -2.14 3.86
N ARG A 6 6.05 -1.24 4.84
CA ARG A 6 6.77 -1.30 6.13
C ARG A 6 6.41 -2.51 6.95
N THR A 7 5.16 -2.95 6.93
CA THR A 7 4.75 -4.16 7.66
C THR A 7 5.26 -5.43 7.00
N ASP A 8 5.28 -5.50 5.69
CA ASP A 8 5.85 -6.63 4.95
C ASP A 8 7.34 -6.82 5.28
N LEU A 9 8.09 -5.72 5.32
CA LEU A 9 9.51 -5.74 5.67
C LEU A 9 9.80 -5.84 7.18
N GLY A 10 8.77 -5.79 8.06
CA GLY A 10 8.95 -5.60 9.50
C GLY A 10 8.12 -6.49 10.43
N LEU A 11 7.60 -7.64 10.00
CA LEU A 11 6.89 -8.60 10.87
C LEU A 11 5.56 -8.08 11.47
N GLY A 12 4.80 -7.27 10.73
CA GLY A 12 3.54 -6.73 11.23
C GLY A 12 2.42 -6.78 10.22
N VAL A 13 1.23 -6.38 10.66
CA VAL A 13 0.05 -6.18 9.84
C VAL A 13 -0.09 -4.72 9.47
N GLY A 14 -0.29 -4.41 8.20
CA GLY A 14 -0.48 -3.05 7.72
C GLY A 14 -1.76 -2.91 6.92
N LEU A 15 -2.61 -2.00 7.34
CA LEU A 15 -3.87 -1.73 6.65
C LEU A 15 -3.85 -0.33 6.02
N LYS A 16 -3.98 -0.29 4.70
CA LYS A 16 -4.31 0.91 3.94
C LYS A 16 -5.82 0.88 3.67
N PRO A 17 -6.61 1.72 4.32
CA PRO A 17 -8.05 1.74 4.10
C PRO A 17 -8.42 2.36 2.73
N THR A 18 -9.68 2.33 2.39
CA THR A 18 -10.23 3.06 1.24
C THR A 18 -9.85 4.54 1.30
N HIS A 19 -9.57 5.13 0.16
CA HIS A 19 -9.28 6.57 0.06
C HIS A 19 -10.41 7.39 0.69
N GLY A 20 -10.06 8.28 1.62
CA GLY A 20 -11.04 9.10 2.34
C GLY A 20 -11.73 8.44 3.53
N ARG A 21 -11.48 7.15 3.83
CA ARG A 21 -12.03 6.53 5.04
C ARG A 21 -11.43 7.09 6.33
N VAL A 22 -10.13 7.37 6.31
CA VAL A 22 -9.40 8.00 7.43
C VAL A 22 -9.04 9.42 7.02
N PRO A 23 -9.42 10.44 7.81
CA PRO A 23 -9.08 11.83 7.53
C PRO A 23 -7.57 12.07 7.63
N PHE A 24 -7.11 13.04 6.89
CA PHE A 24 -5.69 13.35 6.72
C PHE A 24 -5.30 14.69 7.37
N THR A 25 -6.20 15.27 8.16
CA THR A 25 -6.01 16.56 8.84
C THR A 25 -4.76 16.54 9.70
N GLY A 26 -3.89 17.51 9.53
CA GLY A 26 -2.63 17.62 10.28
C GLY A 26 -1.49 16.71 9.78
N ILE A 27 -1.69 15.97 8.69
CA ILE A 27 -0.66 15.15 8.06
C ILE A 27 -0.14 15.87 6.81
N SER A 28 1.18 16.00 6.67
CA SER A 28 1.78 16.56 5.46
C SER A 28 1.55 15.64 4.26
N SER A 29 0.86 16.15 3.26
CA SER A 29 0.52 15.41 2.04
C SER A 29 1.59 15.56 0.98
N GLY A 30 1.95 14.46 0.31
CA GLY A 30 2.69 14.51 -0.95
C GLY A 30 1.75 14.71 -2.13
N ASP A 31 0.65 13.97 -2.16
CA ASP A 31 -0.41 14.09 -3.16
C ASP A 31 -1.75 13.69 -2.56
N ALA A 32 -2.69 14.61 -2.51
CA ALA A 32 -4.00 14.40 -1.91
C ALA A 32 -4.82 13.27 -2.55
N MET A 33 -4.56 12.93 -3.82
CA MET A 33 -5.26 11.84 -4.52
C MET A 33 -4.73 10.47 -4.16
N THR A 34 -3.46 10.35 -3.76
CA THR A 34 -2.81 9.06 -3.58
C THR A 34 -2.36 8.79 -2.15
N ASP A 35 -2.40 9.80 -1.27
CA ASP A 35 -1.99 9.64 0.11
C ASP A 35 -3.10 9.04 0.98
N HIS A 36 -2.71 8.11 1.85
CA HIS A 36 -3.60 7.43 2.79
C HIS A 36 -2.97 7.41 4.18
N ALA A 37 -3.80 7.50 5.20
CA ALA A 37 -3.44 7.16 6.57
C ALA A 37 -4.07 5.81 6.94
N GLY A 38 -3.35 4.99 7.70
CA GLY A 38 -3.83 3.67 8.12
C GLY A 38 -2.96 3.04 9.20
N PRO A 39 -3.46 2.06 9.95
CA PRO A 39 -2.78 1.46 11.07
C PRO A 39 -1.66 0.49 10.67
N LEU A 40 -0.64 0.47 11.50
CA LEU A 40 0.38 -0.58 11.61
C LEU A 40 0.17 -1.29 12.94
N ALA A 41 -0.01 -2.60 12.93
CA ALA A 41 -0.36 -3.39 14.11
C ALA A 41 0.36 -4.75 14.10
N ARG A 42 0.21 -5.52 15.17
CA ARG A 42 0.77 -6.87 15.27
C ARG A 42 -0.17 -7.93 14.69
N THR A 43 -1.48 -7.65 14.71
CA THR A 43 -2.53 -8.55 14.24
C THR A 43 -3.59 -7.79 13.46
N THR A 44 -4.35 -8.52 12.65
CA THR A 44 -5.50 -7.97 11.92
C THR A 44 -6.56 -7.40 12.86
N LEU A 45 -6.81 -8.04 14.01
CA LEU A 45 -7.76 -7.53 15.02
C LEU A 45 -7.31 -6.19 15.63
N GLU A 46 -6.02 -6.04 15.93
CA GLU A 46 -5.49 -4.76 16.40
C GLU A 46 -5.57 -3.66 15.32
N ALA A 47 -5.32 -4.02 14.05
CA ALA A 47 -5.50 -3.10 12.93
C ALA A 47 -6.95 -2.66 12.77
N ALA A 48 -7.91 -3.58 12.89
CA ALA A 48 -9.33 -3.30 12.87
C ALA A 48 -9.77 -2.40 14.04
N THR A 49 -9.25 -2.66 15.24
CA THR A 49 -9.52 -1.84 16.45
C THR A 49 -9.03 -0.41 16.25
N CYS A 50 -7.82 -0.24 15.72
CA CYS A 50 -7.29 1.08 15.41
C CYS A 50 -8.12 1.77 14.32
N LEU A 51 -8.51 1.05 13.25
CA LEU A 51 -9.34 1.61 12.19
C LEU A 51 -10.70 2.07 12.70
N ASP A 52 -11.34 1.35 13.62
CA ASP A 52 -12.61 1.76 14.24
C ASP A 52 -12.51 3.12 14.93
N VAL A 53 -11.34 3.46 15.50
CA VAL A 53 -11.13 4.73 16.19
C VAL A 53 -10.82 5.87 15.21
N ILE A 54 -9.95 5.61 14.20
CA ILE A 54 -9.43 6.70 13.34
C ILE A 54 -10.26 6.94 12.08
N SER A 55 -11.21 6.07 11.76
CA SER A 55 -12.06 6.22 10.57
C SER A 55 -13.22 7.19 10.78
N GLY A 56 -13.64 7.85 9.71
CA GLY A 56 -14.80 8.74 9.69
C GLY A 56 -14.43 10.19 9.38
N TYR A 57 -15.42 11.00 9.04
CA TYR A 57 -15.23 12.41 8.71
C TYR A 57 -15.00 13.26 9.96
N ASP A 58 -13.89 13.96 10.02
CA ASP A 58 -13.48 14.81 11.16
C ASP A 58 -14.00 16.26 11.11
N GLY A 59 -14.81 16.60 10.11
CA GLY A 59 -15.34 17.95 9.89
C GLY A 59 -14.41 18.85 9.07
N ILE A 60 -13.23 18.42 8.68
CA ILE A 60 -12.18 19.24 8.05
C ILE A 60 -11.70 18.67 6.72
N ASP A 61 -11.31 17.38 6.69
CA ASP A 61 -10.73 16.77 5.48
C ASP A 61 -11.80 16.56 4.39
N ASP A 62 -11.70 17.33 3.32
CA ASP A 62 -12.62 17.27 2.18
C ASP A 62 -12.64 15.93 1.42
N ARG A 63 -11.62 15.07 1.60
CA ARG A 63 -11.59 13.71 1.03
C ARG A 63 -12.50 12.74 1.77
N ALA A 64 -12.77 13.02 3.05
CA ALA A 64 -13.60 12.18 3.90
C ALA A 64 -15.07 12.60 3.97
N LEU A 65 -15.51 13.54 3.12
CA LEU A 65 -16.88 14.11 3.13
C LEU A 65 -18.00 13.06 3.05
N GLY A 66 -17.79 11.94 2.34
CA GLY A 66 -18.74 10.83 2.27
C GLY A 66 -18.59 9.80 3.40
N GLY A 67 -17.68 10.04 4.34
CA GLY A 67 -17.40 9.12 5.42
C GLY A 67 -18.48 9.06 6.49
N SER A 68 -18.48 7.95 7.22
CA SER A 68 -19.31 7.76 8.41
C SER A 68 -18.89 8.71 9.54
N LYS A 69 -19.72 8.81 10.58
CA LYS A 69 -19.33 9.52 11.80
C LYS A 69 -18.10 8.84 12.43
N PRO A 70 -17.14 9.60 13.00
CA PRO A 70 -16.01 9.02 13.70
C PRO A 70 -16.47 8.05 14.79
N GLY A 71 -15.79 6.89 14.86
CA GLY A 71 -16.11 5.83 15.83
C GLY A 71 -17.43 5.09 15.61
N SER A 72 -18.05 5.20 14.43
CA SER A 72 -19.30 4.47 14.11
C SER A 72 -19.06 3.10 13.49
N THR A 73 -17.86 2.79 13.01
CA THR A 73 -17.46 1.48 12.50
C THR A 73 -17.30 0.47 13.63
N ARG A 74 -17.46 -0.80 13.33
CA ARG A 74 -17.40 -1.92 14.30
C ARG A 74 -16.65 -3.12 13.73
N PHE A 75 -15.57 -2.87 13.00
CA PHE A 75 -14.77 -3.91 12.37
C PHE A 75 -14.21 -4.91 13.38
N ALA A 76 -13.64 -4.43 14.49
CA ALA A 76 -13.09 -5.30 15.53
C ALA A 76 -14.16 -6.17 16.19
N ALA A 77 -15.33 -5.60 16.49
CA ALA A 77 -16.43 -6.36 17.08
C ALA A 77 -16.99 -7.41 16.09
N ALA A 78 -17.05 -7.11 14.80
CA ALA A 78 -17.45 -8.06 13.78
C ALA A 78 -16.48 -9.24 13.67
N LEU A 79 -15.17 -8.99 13.72
CA LEU A 79 -14.15 -10.03 13.69
C LEU A 79 -14.21 -10.96 14.92
N GLN A 80 -14.48 -10.43 16.10
CA GLN A 80 -14.60 -11.22 17.33
C GLN A 80 -15.81 -12.16 17.34
N GLN A 81 -16.83 -11.86 16.55
CA GLN A 81 -18.02 -12.68 16.38
C GLN A 81 -17.95 -13.66 15.20
N ASP A 82 -16.92 -13.52 14.36
CA ASP A 82 -16.72 -14.37 13.18
C ASP A 82 -16.20 -15.76 13.61
N HIS A 83 -16.67 -16.80 12.92
CA HIS A 83 -16.20 -18.18 13.11
C HIS A 83 -14.86 -18.47 12.42
N ASN A 84 -14.18 -17.45 11.89
CA ASN A 84 -12.91 -17.55 11.18
C ASN A 84 -12.95 -18.50 9.97
N GLN A 85 -14.11 -18.62 9.33
CA GLN A 85 -14.32 -19.40 8.11
C GLN A 85 -14.63 -18.45 6.95
N LEU A 86 -14.27 -18.87 5.74
CA LEU A 86 -14.45 -18.12 4.50
C LEU A 86 -15.34 -18.86 3.49
N ASP A 87 -16.32 -19.61 4.00
CA ASP A 87 -17.25 -20.35 3.16
C ASP A 87 -17.93 -19.42 2.15
N GLY A 88 -17.84 -19.79 0.88
CA GLY A 88 -18.40 -19.01 -0.22
C GLY A 88 -17.58 -17.81 -0.67
N PHE A 89 -16.47 -17.47 0.01
CA PHE A 89 -15.55 -16.43 -0.45
C PHE A 89 -14.89 -16.83 -1.78
N LYS A 90 -14.75 -15.84 -2.66
CA LYS A 90 -14.03 -15.99 -3.92
C LYS A 90 -12.77 -15.16 -3.89
N VAL A 91 -11.62 -15.81 -4.00
CA VAL A 91 -10.29 -15.22 -3.95
C VAL A 91 -9.72 -15.20 -5.36
N GLY A 92 -9.40 -14.03 -5.89
CA GLY A 92 -8.71 -13.86 -7.16
C GLY A 92 -7.21 -13.69 -6.96
N ILE A 93 -6.38 -14.51 -7.61
CA ILE A 93 -4.92 -14.34 -7.68
C ILE A 93 -4.60 -13.44 -8.87
N VAL A 94 -4.10 -12.23 -8.63
CA VAL A 94 -3.71 -11.31 -9.72
C VAL A 94 -2.37 -11.75 -10.29
N VAL A 95 -2.40 -12.36 -11.47
CA VAL A 95 -1.22 -12.99 -12.10
C VAL A 95 -0.07 -11.99 -12.28
N GLU A 96 -0.36 -10.76 -12.71
CA GLU A 96 0.64 -9.71 -12.95
C GLU A 96 1.40 -9.30 -11.68
N GLY A 97 0.79 -9.48 -10.51
CA GLY A 97 1.44 -9.24 -9.21
C GLY A 97 2.49 -10.29 -8.87
N PHE A 98 2.43 -11.47 -9.49
CA PHE A 98 3.37 -12.58 -9.29
C PHE A 98 4.39 -12.74 -10.42
N ASP A 99 4.03 -12.41 -11.66
CA ASP A 99 4.85 -12.69 -12.84
C ASP A 99 5.73 -11.52 -13.29
N HIS A 100 5.76 -10.44 -12.53
CA HIS A 100 6.69 -9.35 -12.79
C HIS A 100 8.14 -9.80 -12.57
N SER A 101 9.05 -9.41 -13.47
CA SER A 101 10.48 -9.82 -13.43
C SER A 101 11.23 -9.41 -12.17
N ALA A 102 10.69 -8.49 -11.38
CA ALA A 102 11.26 -8.07 -10.10
C ALA A 102 10.82 -8.96 -8.92
N VAL A 103 9.83 -9.84 -9.10
CA VAL A 103 9.35 -10.72 -8.03
C VAL A 103 10.31 -11.87 -7.83
N ASP A 104 10.85 -11.96 -6.60
CA ASP A 104 11.75 -13.04 -6.20
C ASP A 104 10.99 -14.37 -6.18
N PRO A 105 11.58 -15.46 -6.74
CA PRO A 105 10.94 -16.78 -6.76
C PRO A 105 10.57 -17.32 -5.36
N TYR A 106 11.36 -17.03 -4.33
CA TYR A 106 11.04 -17.43 -2.95
C TYR A 106 9.83 -16.68 -2.41
N VAL A 107 9.73 -15.38 -2.68
CA VAL A 107 8.55 -14.58 -2.32
C VAL A 107 7.32 -15.07 -3.08
N LYS A 108 7.43 -15.33 -4.39
CA LYS A 108 6.35 -15.91 -5.20
C LYS A 108 5.88 -17.24 -4.60
N GLY A 109 6.80 -18.15 -4.30
CA GLY A 109 6.49 -19.47 -3.74
C GLY A 109 5.82 -19.38 -2.37
N ALA A 110 6.34 -18.51 -1.48
CA ALA A 110 5.79 -18.29 -0.15
C ALA A 110 4.34 -17.80 -0.21
N VAL A 111 4.09 -16.74 -1.00
CA VAL A 111 2.73 -16.16 -1.11
C VAL A 111 1.78 -17.12 -1.81
N MET A 112 2.18 -17.82 -2.88
CA MET A 112 1.34 -18.83 -3.53
C MET A 112 0.94 -19.95 -2.58
N THR A 113 1.87 -20.43 -1.74
CA THR A 113 1.55 -21.42 -0.70
C THR A 113 0.57 -20.88 0.32
N ALA A 114 0.77 -19.63 0.76
CA ALA A 114 -0.14 -18.97 1.71
C ALA A 114 -1.54 -18.79 1.13
N VAL A 115 -1.66 -18.43 -0.14
CA VAL A 115 -2.94 -18.27 -0.83
C VAL A 115 -3.71 -19.59 -0.88
N GLN A 116 -3.03 -20.73 -1.14
CA GLN A 116 -3.72 -22.02 -1.17
C GLN A 116 -4.39 -22.41 0.16
N LYS A 117 -3.91 -21.85 1.29
CA LYS A 117 -4.52 -22.05 2.60
C LYS A 117 -5.92 -21.45 2.75
N PHE A 118 -6.31 -20.51 1.94
CA PHE A 118 -7.69 -20.01 1.90
C PHE A 118 -8.70 -21.11 1.53
N LYS A 119 -8.29 -22.16 0.78
CA LYS A 119 -9.14 -23.32 0.49
C LYS A 119 -9.47 -24.12 1.76
N GLU A 120 -8.51 -24.21 2.67
CA GLU A 120 -8.71 -24.90 3.96
C GLU A 120 -9.73 -24.16 4.84
N LEU A 121 -9.93 -22.85 4.58
CA LEU A 121 -10.93 -22.01 5.25
C LEU A 121 -12.29 -21.97 4.51
N GLY A 122 -12.47 -22.72 3.44
CA GLY A 122 -13.74 -22.81 2.67
C GLY A 122 -13.85 -21.89 1.47
N ALA A 123 -12.81 -21.10 1.15
CA ALA A 123 -12.82 -20.20 0.00
C ALA A 123 -12.54 -20.93 -1.32
N THR A 124 -13.06 -20.39 -2.42
CA THR A 124 -12.65 -20.76 -3.78
C THR A 124 -11.55 -19.82 -4.28
N ILE A 125 -10.60 -20.35 -5.04
CA ILE A 125 -9.44 -19.59 -5.52
C ILE A 125 -9.34 -19.74 -7.05
N GLU A 126 -9.20 -18.60 -7.74
CA GLU A 126 -9.03 -18.55 -9.19
C GLU A 126 -7.90 -17.58 -9.56
N GLU A 127 -7.17 -17.89 -10.63
CA GLU A 127 -6.23 -16.94 -11.23
C GLU A 127 -7.00 -15.92 -12.09
N VAL A 128 -6.61 -14.66 -12.00
CA VAL A 128 -7.20 -13.57 -12.75
C VAL A 128 -6.11 -12.69 -13.35
N SER A 129 -6.24 -12.36 -14.63
CA SER A 129 -5.33 -11.45 -15.32
C SER A 129 -5.90 -10.04 -15.35
N LEU A 130 -5.08 -9.07 -14.98
CA LEU A 130 -5.34 -7.64 -15.04
C LEU A 130 -4.07 -6.90 -15.49
N PRO A 131 -3.76 -6.86 -16.78
CA PRO A 131 -2.53 -6.22 -17.28
C PRO A 131 -2.39 -4.75 -16.88
N GLU A 132 -3.49 -4.05 -16.67
CA GLU A 132 -3.53 -2.66 -16.23
C GLU A 132 -2.92 -2.46 -14.83
N HIS A 133 -2.79 -3.51 -14.01
CA HIS A 133 -2.06 -3.50 -12.74
C HIS A 133 -0.65 -2.93 -12.90
N LEU A 134 0.04 -3.31 -13.97
CA LEU A 134 1.40 -2.90 -14.25
C LEU A 134 1.56 -1.41 -14.57
N HIS A 135 0.47 -0.69 -14.84
CA HIS A 135 0.49 0.76 -15.04
C HIS A 135 0.60 1.54 -13.70
N GLY A 136 0.17 0.93 -12.60
CA GLY A 136 0.08 1.57 -11.29
C GLY A 136 1.37 2.26 -10.83
N PRO A 137 2.54 1.61 -10.86
CA PRO A 137 3.81 2.21 -10.44
C PRO A 137 4.19 3.46 -11.22
N ALA A 138 3.97 3.47 -12.54
CA ALA A 138 4.27 4.62 -13.40
C ALA A 138 3.32 5.80 -13.11
N ILE A 139 2.02 5.54 -13.03
CA ILE A 139 1.00 6.53 -12.70
C ILE A 139 1.32 7.16 -11.34
N TRP A 140 1.50 6.34 -10.31
CA TRP A 140 1.82 6.79 -8.96
C TRP A 140 3.11 7.62 -8.92
N THR A 141 4.17 7.17 -9.60
CA THR A 141 5.45 7.88 -9.62
C THR A 141 5.29 9.28 -10.21
N ILE A 142 4.60 9.42 -11.32
CA ILE A 142 4.37 10.73 -11.97
C ILE A 142 3.56 11.64 -11.05
N GLN A 143 2.46 11.16 -10.48
CA GLN A 143 1.61 11.92 -9.56
C GLN A 143 2.41 12.38 -8.33
N GLN A 144 3.13 11.48 -7.68
CA GLN A 144 3.95 11.81 -6.50
C GLN A 144 5.10 12.77 -6.81
N ARG A 145 5.67 12.76 -8.01
CA ARG A 145 6.70 13.75 -8.39
C ARG A 145 6.10 15.12 -8.61
N ILE A 146 4.99 15.22 -9.34
CA ILE A 146 4.36 16.51 -9.67
C ILE A 146 3.71 17.12 -8.42
N ALA A 147 2.80 16.42 -7.77
CA ALA A 147 2.10 16.93 -6.60
C ALA A 147 3.04 17.12 -5.40
N GLY A 148 3.98 16.20 -5.19
CA GLY A 148 5.00 16.33 -4.14
C GLY A 148 5.90 17.56 -4.33
N ALA A 149 6.29 17.89 -5.57
CA ALA A 149 7.03 19.11 -5.85
C ALA A 149 6.17 20.36 -5.56
N GLN A 150 4.90 20.35 -5.98
CA GLN A 150 3.98 21.46 -5.68
C GLN A 150 3.81 21.66 -4.16
N THR A 151 3.64 20.58 -3.40
CA THR A 151 3.57 20.62 -1.93
C THR A 151 4.87 21.20 -1.34
N LEU A 152 6.02 20.71 -1.77
CA LEU A 152 7.32 21.15 -1.27
C LEU A 152 7.65 22.59 -1.62
N LEU A 153 7.05 23.13 -2.68
CA LEU A 153 7.21 24.52 -3.14
C LEU A 153 6.09 25.47 -2.67
N GLY A 154 5.13 24.98 -1.85
CA GLY A 154 4.02 25.79 -1.36
C GLY A 154 3.03 26.20 -2.46
N GLN A 155 2.88 25.38 -3.50
CA GLN A 155 2.02 25.65 -4.66
C GLN A 155 0.71 24.87 -4.64
N ASN A 156 0.38 24.21 -3.53
CA ASN A 156 -0.87 23.47 -3.38
C ASN A 156 -2.07 24.43 -3.30
N THR A 157 -3.10 24.12 -4.07
CA THR A 157 -4.36 24.87 -4.11
C THR A 157 -5.55 23.92 -4.29
N GLY A 158 -6.76 24.46 -4.19
CA GLY A 158 -8.00 23.75 -4.57
C GLY A 158 -8.56 22.79 -3.54
N ARG A 159 -8.01 22.74 -2.33
CA ARG A 159 -8.47 21.93 -1.21
C ARG A 159 -9.27 22.76 -0.20
N ARG A 160 -10.29 22.17 0.39
CA ARG A 160 -11.08 22.79 1.50
C ARG A 160 -10.58 22.35 2.89
N GLY A 161 -9.61 21.43 2.94
CA GLY A 161 -9.01 20.95 4.18
C GLY A 161 -8.04 21.94 4.82
N LEU A 162 -7.39 21.50 5.90
CA LEU A 162 -6.40 22.29 6.64
C LEU A 162 -5.08 22.36 5.85
N TYR A 163 -4.57 23.58 5.66
CA TYR A 163 -3.23 23.84 5.15
C TYR A 163 -2.26 24.01 6.33
N MET A 164 -1.10 23.37 6.27
CA MET A 164 -0.09 23.41 7.32
C MET A 164 0.85 24.61 7.13
N THR A 165 0.31 25.81 7.24
CA THR A 165 0.98 27.07 6.93
C THR A 165 2.25 27.32 7.77
N GLU A 166 2.25 26.92 9.03
CA GLU A 166 3.44 27.06 9.90
C GLU A 166 4.60 26.21 9.41
N MET A 167 4.32 24.98 8.96
CA MET A 167 5.32 24.10 8.38
C MET A 167 5.83 24.66 7.03
N GLU A 168 4.94 25.26 6.24
CA GLU A 168 5.31 25.90 4.98
C GLU A 168 6.20 27.13 5.25
N HIS A 169 5.84 27.99 6.19
CA HIS A 169 6.67 29.15 6.57
C HIS A 169 8.03 28.75 7.10
N ALA A 170 8.14 27.65 7.86
CA ALA A 170 9.42 27.17 8.35
C ALA A 170 10.35 26.63 7.25
N ARG A 171 9.80 26.24 6.10
CA ARG A 171 10.55 25.65 4.99
C ARG A 171 10.78 26.62 3.82
N LEU A 172 9.86 27.54 3.60
CA LEU A 172 9.84 28.41 2.43
C LEU A 172 10.27 29.84 2.77
N PRO A 173 10.95 30.55 1.85
CA PRO A 173 11.46 30.04 0.59
C PRO A 173 12.64 29.07 0.78
N TRP A 174 12.83 28.13 -0.14
CA TRP A 174 14.01 27.29 -0.14
C TRP A 174 15.28 28.12 -0.28
N THR A 175 16.23 27.92 0.63
CA THR A 175 17.58 28.45 0.54
C THR A 175 18.54 27.39 0.01
N ASP A 176 19.68 27.78 -0.51
CA ASP A 176 20.72 26.86 -0.98
C ASP A 176 21.13 25.88 0.15
N ASP A 177 21.34 26.39 1.34
CA ASP A 177 21.67 25.58 2.52
C ASP A 177 20.55 24.62 2.90
N GLY A 178 19.30 25.08 2.93
CA GLY A 178 18.13 24.22 3.18
C GLY A 178 17.99 23.10 2.15
N PHE A 179 18.19 23.42 0.87
CA PHE A 179 18.16 22.44 -0.20
C PHE A 179 19.31 21.43 -0.10
N GLN A 180 20.53 21.90 0.22
CA GLN A 180 21.69 21.02 0.41
C GLN A 180 21.49 20.01 1.55
N ARG A 181 20.86 20.43 2.64
CA ARG A 181 20.55 19.55 3.79
C ARG A 181 19.35 18.62 3.56
N ALA A 182 18.53 18.86 2.55
CA ALA A 182 17.37 18.02 2.26
C ALA A 182 17.77 16.58 1.89
N PHE A 183 16.96 15.63 2.28
CA PHE A 183 17.15 14.22 1.92
C PHE A 183 17.23 14.02 0.41
N PRO A 184 18.03 13.07 -0.08
CA PRO A 184 18.12 12.78 -1.52
C PRO A 184 16.76 12.51 -2.19
N SER A 185 15.83 11.85 -1.49
CA SER A 185 14.46 11.64 -1.99
C SER A 185 13.67 12.94 -2.17
N THR A 186 13.81 13.90 -1.25
CA THR A 186 13.17 15.22 -1.33
C THR A 186 13.69 16.01 -2.54
N LYS A 187 15.01 16.05 -2.70
CA LYS A 187 15.65 16.68 -3.87
C LYS A 187 15.16 16.06 -5.17
N ASN A 188 15.11 14.73 -5.21
CA ASN A 188 14.61 13.97 -6.36
C ASN A 188 13.14 14.30 -6.68
N VAL A 189 12.26 14.45 -5.68
CA VAL A 189 10.88 14.87 -5.89
C VAL A 189 10.80 16.26 -6.51
N ILE A 190 11.52 17.25 -5.94
CA ILE A 190 11.50 18.63 -6.42
C ILE A 190 12.00 18.70 -7.86
N ILE A 191 13.19 18.16 -8.14
CA ILE A 191 13.83 18.26 -9.47
C ILE A 191 12.99 17.55 -10.53
N ASN A 192 12.55 16.33 -10.28
CA ASN A 192 11.74 15.59 -11.26
C ASN A 192 10.35 16.20 -11.43
N GLY A 193 9.72 16.67 -10.35
CA GLY A 193 8.42 17.32 -10.45
C GLY A 193 8.47 18.60 -11.29
N LEU A 194 9.46 19.46 -11.06
CA LEU A 194 9.68 20.66 -11.87
C LEU A 194 9.92 20.32 -13.34
N TYR A 195 10.77 19.34 -13.62
CA TYR A 195 11.02 18.86 -14.97
C TYR A 195 9.73 18.36 -15.64
N LEU A 196 8.95 17.52 -14.95
CA LEU A 196 7.72 16.95 -15.52
C LEU A 196 6.67 18.04 -15.78
N MET A 197 6.48 18.98 -14.86
CA MET A 197 5.53 20.08 -15.03
C MET A 197 5.90 20.99 -16.21
N GLN A 198 7.19 21.30 -16.36
CA GLN A 198 7.67 22.16 -17.44
C GLN A 198 7.64 21.45 -18.80
N ARG A 199 8.08 20.19 -18.84
CA ARG A 199 8.26 19.47 -20.11
C ARG A 199 6.98 18.84 -20.63
N PHE A 200 6.06 18.47 -19.73
CA PHE A 200 4.83 17.74 -20.06
C PHE A 200 3.62 18.39 -19.39
N PRO A 201 3.18 19.58 -19.83
CA PRO A 201 1.96 20.21 -19.32
C PRO A 201 0.75 19.26 -19.44
N GLY A 202 -0.08 19.19 -18.37
CA GLY A 202 -1.25 18.32 -18.34
C GLY A 202 -0.99 16.84 -18.00
N LEU A 203 0.27 16.44 -17.80
CA LEU A 203 0.63 15.05 -17.51
C LEU A 203 -0.03 14.53 -16.22
N TYR A 204 -0.15 15.36 -15.18
CA TYR A 204 -0.84 14.99 -13.93
C TYR A 204 -2.30 14.61 -14.20
N GLY A 205 -3.04 15.45 -14.92
CA GLY A 205 -4.44 15.16 -15.28
C GLY A 205 -4.58 13.89 -16.15
N LYS A 206 -3.64 13.67 -17.08
CA LYS A 206 -3.61 12.43 -17.87
C LYS A 206 -3.43 11.20 -16.98
N THR A 207 -2.51 11.24 -16.04
CA THR A 207 -2.29 10.10 -15.11
C THR A 207 -3.47 9.90 -14.17
N ALA A 208 -4.12 10.97 -13.70
CA ALA A 208 -5.34 10.86 -12.91
C ALA A 208 -6.47 10.14 -13.67
N ASN A 209 -6.69 10.50 -14.94
CA ASN A 209 -7.67 9.81 -15.79
C ASN A 209 -7.30 8.35 -16.07
N THR A 210 -6.01 8.06 -16.30
CA THR A 210 -5.54 6.68 -16.46
C THR A 210 -5.72 5.88 -15.15
N GLY A 211 -5.46 6.50 -14.00
CA GLY A 211 -5.72 5.90 -12.69
C GLY A 211 -7.17 5.53 -12.47
N ARG A 212 -8.11 6.40 -12.91
CA ARG A 212 -9.55 6.08 -12.88
C ARG A 212 -9.88 4.88 -13.76
N PHE A 213 -9.36 4.82 -14.98
CA PHE A 213 -9.53 3.66 -15.85
C PHE A 213 -9.05 2.36 -15.19
N VAL A 214 -7.88 2.38 -14.52
CA VAL A 214 -7.38 1.23 -13.77
C VAL A 214 -8.31 0.89 -12.60
N SER A 215 -8.84 1.90 -11.89
CA SER A 215 -9.82 1.70 -10.82
C SER A 215 -11.07 0.99 -11.31
N ASP A 216 -11.65 1.43 -12.44
CA ASP A 216 -12.84 0.80 -13.03
C ASP A 216 -12.60 -0.67 -13.38
N LYS A 217 -11.38 -1.03 -13.82
CA LYS A 217 -11.00 -2.41 -14.08
C LYS A 217 -10.97 -3.27 -12.81
N TYR A 218 -10.47 -2.72 -11.69
CA TYR A 218 -10.50 -3.40 -10.41
C TYR A 218 -11.93 -3.56 -9.89
N GLU A 219 -12.77 -2.54 -9.99
CA GLU A 219 -14.18 -2.63 -9.58
C GLU A 219 -14.92 -3.74 -10.34
N ALA A 220 -14.66 -3.90 -11.63
CA ALA A 220 -15.23 -5.00 -12.42
C ALA A 220 -14.77 -6.40 -11.94
N LEU A 221 -13.58 -6.52 -11.35
CA LEU A 221 -13.14 -7.76 -10.70
C LEU A 221 -13.85 -7.99 -9.37
N PHE A 222 -14.08 -6.94 -8.58
CA PHE A 222 -14.80 -7.04 -7.31
C PHE A 222 -16.29 -7.31 -7.43
N GLU A 223 -16.86 -7.27 -8.64
CA GLU A 223 -18.19 -7.84 -8.93
C GLU A 223 -18.18 -9.40 -8.87
N LYS A 224 -17.00 -10.02 -9.04
CA LYS A 224 -16.85 -11.49 -9.12
C LYS A 224 -16.10 -12.07 -7.93
N TYR A 225 -15.14 -11.33 -7.38
CA TYR A 225 -14.26 -11.76 -6.30
C TYR A 225 -14.50 -10.93 -5.04
N ASP A 226 -14.44 -11.56 -3.89
CA ASP A 226 -14.54 -10.86 -2.60
C ASP A 226 -13.24 -10.17 -2.24
N ILE A 227 -12.12 -10.81 -2.56
CA ILE A 227 -10.78 -10.28 -2.35
C ILE A 227 -9.86 -10.66 -3.52
N LEU A 228 -8.83 -9.84 -3.73
CA LEU A 228 -7.72 -10.14 -4.62
C LEU A 228 -6.43 -10.27 -3.81
N VAL A 229 -5.54 -11.17 -4.24
CA VAL A 229 -4.29 -11.44 -3.51
C VAL A 229 -3.06 -11.41 -4.41
N MET A 230 -1.93 -10.94 -3.85
CA MET A 230 -0.62 -10.90 -4.49
C MET A 230 0.48 -10.69 -3.44
N PRO A 231 1.79 -10.83 -3.77
CA PRO A 231 2.85 -10.40 -2.88
C PRO A 231 2.73 -8.90 -2.55
N THR A 232 2.96 -8.52 -1.30
CA THR A 232 2.97 -7.09 -0.93
C THR A 232 4.16 -6.39 -1.56
N THR A 233 5.37 -6.92 -1.33
CA THR A 233 6.59 -6.47 -2.00
C THR A 233 7.16 -7.58 -2.88
N PRO A 234 7.89 -7.24 -3.94
CA PRO A 234 8.45 -8.24 -4.85
C PRO A 234 9.62 -9.02 -4.27
N VAL A 235 10.23 -8.51 -3.20
CA VAL A 235 11.41 -9.10 -2.55
C VAL A 235 11.28 -8.95 -1.04
N VAL A 236 12.01 -9.78 -0.28
CA VAL A 236 12.19 -9.58 1.17
C VAL A 236 13.00 -8.29 1.44
N ALA A 237 13.07 -7.88 2.71
CA ALA A 237 13.77 -6.64 3.11
C ALA A 237 15.19 -6.59 2.54
N PRO A 238 15.53 -5.60 1.70
CA PRO A 238 16.89 -5.42 1.22
C PRO A 238 17.79 -4.83 2.32
N ARG A 239 19.09 -5.01 2.20
CA ARG A 239 20.06 -4.32 3.07
C ARG A 239 19.97 -2.80 2.90
N HIS A 240 20.20 -2.07 3.98
CA HIS A 240 20.33 -0.62 3.92
C HIS A 240 21.52 -0.23 3.02
N GLY A 241 21.32 0.75 2.17
CA GLY A 241 22.41 1.34 1.39
C GLY A 241 23.33 2.18 2.27
N LYS A 242 24.49 2.52 1.74
CA LYS A 242 25.47 3.40 2.42
C LYS A 242 24.88 4.82 2.51
N ARG A 243 24.74 5.32 3.75
CA ARG A 243 24.12 6.63 4.00
C ARG A 243 24.90 7.80 3.40
N GLU A 244 26.19 7.65 3.30
CA GLU A 244 27.13 8.65 2.76
C GLU A 244 26.97 8.86 1.25
N LEU A 245 26.40 7.85 0.56
CA LEU A 245 26.19 7.89 -0.88
C LEU A 245 24.70 8.10 -1.19
N PRO A 246 24.30 9.27 -1.68
CA PRO A 246 22.87 9.60 -1.90
C PRO A 246 22.13 8.58 -2.77
N LEU A 247 22.75 8.09 -3.85
CA LEU A 247 22.14 7.09 -4.71
C LEU A 247 22.03 5.71 -4.03
N ASP A 248 23.03 5.32 -3.25
CA ASP A 248 23.01 4.04 -2.52
C ASP A 248 21.95 4.04 -1.42
N SER A 249 21.65 5.20 -0.82
CA SER A 249 20.59 5.32 0.17
C SER A 249 19.19 5.17 -0.42
N LEU A 250 19.00 5.42 -1.72
CA LEU A 250 17.72 5.29 -2.42
C LEU A 250 17.50 3.91 -3.06
N ARG A 251 18.57 3.25 -3.52
CA ARG A 251 18.50 1.98 -4.25
C ARG A 251 17.67 0.89 -3.56
N PRO A 252 17.82 0.65 -2.24
CA PRO A 252 17.05 -0.41 -1.58
C PRO A 252 15.54 -0.24 -1.66
N SER A 253 15.05 0.99 -1.78
CA SER A 253 13.61 1.28 -1.87
C SER A 253 13.05 1.25 -3.29
N MET A 254 13.92 1.16 -4.31
CA MET A 254 13.49 1.16 -5.71
C MET A 254 12.82 -0.18 -6.07
N GLY A 255 11.62 -0.09 -6.64
CA GLY A 255 10.88 -1.28 -7.09
C GLY A 255 10.05 -1.98 -6.02
N LEU A 256 10.22 -1.67 -4.72
CA LEU A 256 9.44 -2.30 -3.65
C LEU A 256 7.92 -2.07 -3.76
N THR A 257 7.52 -1.07 -4.49
CA THR A 257 6.11 -0.61 -4.54
C THR A 257 5.33 -1.12 -5.74
N ILE A 258 5.87 -2.07 -6.49
CA ILE A 258 5.25 -2.57 -7.73
C ILE A 258 3.79 -2.97 -7.51
N ASN A 259 3.51 -3.76 -6.48
CA ASN A 259 2.16 -4.23 -6.19
C ASN A 259 1.35 -3.31 -5.28
N THR A 260 1.97 -2.34 -4.61
CA THR A 260 1.28 -1.47 -3.66
C THR A 260 0.93 -0.10 -4.21
N ALA A 261 1.69 0.39 -5.18
CA ALA A 261 1.50 1.73 -5.74
C ALA A 261 0.13 1.90 -6.42
N VAL A 262 -0.34 0.87 -7.12
CA VAL A 262 -1.62 0.89 -7.83
C VAL A 262 -2.79 1.17 -6.88
N PHE A 263 -2.79 0.62 -5.67
CA PHE A 263 -3.89 0.80 -4.71
C PHE A 263 -3.88 2.17 -4.01
N ASN A 264 -2.80 2.91 -4.13
CA ASN A 264 -2.80 4.33 -3.80
C ASN A 264 -3.48 5.16 -4.89
N VAL A 265 -3.28 4.76 -6.16
CA VAL A 265 -3.89 5.43 -7.32
C VAL A 265 -5.39 5.14 -7.40
N THR A 266 -5.79 3.88 -7.21
CA THR A 266 -7.19 3.44 -7.35
C THR A 266 -8.02 3.65 -6.09
N GLY A 267 -7.36 3.84 -4.93
CA GLY A 267 -8.04 4.07 -3.65
C GLY A 267 -8.54 2.82 -2.92
N HIS A 268 -8.42 1.63 -3.49
CA HIS A 268 -8.90 0.38 -2.89
C HIS A 268 -8.24 0.06 -1.55
N PRO A 269 -8.95 -0.49 -0.57
CA PRO A 269 -8.38 -0.92 0.68
C PRO A 269 -7.44 -2.12 0.46
N ALA A 270 -6.32 -2.15 1.17
CA ALA A 270 -5.33 -3.20 1.09
C ALA A 270 -4.76 -3.53 2.47
N LEU A 271 -4.72 -4.81 2.80
CA LEU A 271 -4.16 -5.36 4.03
C LEU A 271 -2.92 -6.18 3.69
N SER A 272 -1.80 -5.92 4.35
CA SER A 272 -0.60 -6.76 4.28
C SER A 272 -0.48 -7.57 5.56
N ILE A 273 -0.39 -8.88 5.44
CA ILE A 273 -0.14 -9.81 6.55
C ILE A 273 1.12 -10.62 6.30
N PRO A 274 1.92 -10.92 7.34
CA PRO A 274 3.05 -11.82 7.20
C PRO A 274 2.57 -13.25 6.98
N VAL A 275 3.21 -13.97 6.07
CA VAL A 275 2.82 -15.34 5.70
C VAL A 275 3.95 -16.36 5.80
N GLY A 276 5.09 -15.97 6.34
CA GLY A 276 6.26 -16.82 6.55
C GLY A 276 7.55 -16.11 6.27
N PHE A 277 8.61 -16.87 6.07
CA PHE A 277 9.97 -16.38 5.87
C PHE A 277 10.57 -16.94 4.57
N ALA A 278 11.35 -16.10 3.90
CA ALA A 278 12.18 -16.49 2.75
C ALA A 278 13.64 -16.04 2.95
N PRO A 279 14.61 -16.67 2.29
CA PRO A 279 16.02 -16.32 2.45
C PRO A 279 16.31 -14.91 1.91
N ALA A 280 17.20 -14.19 2.60
CA ALA A 280 17.71 -12.91 2.13
C ALA A 280 18.54 -13.09 0.85
N LYS A 281 18.47 -12.12 -0.05
CA LYS A 281 19.13 -12.19 -1.36
C LYS A 281 20.67 -12.36 -1.27
N GLU A 282 21.29 -11.71 -0.28
CA GLU A 282 22.73 -11.69 -0.12
C GLU A 282 23.26 -12.74 0.88
N ASP A 283 22.36 -13.38 1.64
CA ASP A 283 22.74 -14.36 2.66
C ASP A 283 21.58 -15.35 2.90
N ASN A 284 21.66 -16.50 2.30
CA ASN A 284 20.62 -17.52 2.37
C ASN A 284 20.42 -18.13 3.79
N GLN A 285 21.31 -17.85 4.73
CA GLN A 285 21.13 -18.27 6.12
C GLN A 285 20.24 -17.31 6.91
N VAL A 286 20.08 -16.10 6.42
CA VAL A 286 19.20 -15.09 7.03
C VAL A 286 17.80 -15.22 6.42
N MET A 287 16.83 -15.60 7.25
CA MET A 287 15.42 -15.70 6.85
C MET A 287 14.70 -14.40 7.21
N LEU A 288 14.01 -13.82 6.23
CA LEU A 288 13.30 -12.55 6.36
C LEU A 288 11.81 -12.74 6.07
N PRO A 289 10.93 -11.92 6.69
CA PRO A 289 9.49 -12.08 6.52
C PRO A 289 9.04 -11.81 5.08
N VAL A 290 7.97 -12.48 4.69
CA VAL A 290 7.26 -12.30 3.43
C VAL A 290 5.83 -11.92 3.73
N GLY A 291 5.31 -10.87 3.08
CA GLY A 291 3.94 -10.44 3.22
C GLY A 291 3.07 -10.75 2.01
N MET A 292 1.85 -11.16 2.30
CA MET A 292 0.76 -11.30 1.34
C MET A 292 -0.14 -10.06 1.42
N GLN A 293 -0.40 -9.43 0.29
CA GLN A 293 -1.36 -8.34 0.16
C GLN A 293 -2.73 -8.88 -0.19
N ILE A 294 -3.73 -8.52 0.61
CA ILE A 294 -5.14 -8.81 0.44
C ILE A 294 -5.84 -7.50 0.10
N VAL A 295 -6.49 -7.43 -1.05
CA VAL A 295 -7.14 -6.21 -1.55
C VAL A 295 -8.64 -6.45 -1.65
N GLY A 296 -9.44 -5.46 -1.27
CA GLY A 296 -10.90 -5.47 -1.36
C GLY A 296 -11.44 -4.39 -2.28
N GLY A 297 -12.71 -4.48 -2.64
CA GLY A 297 -13.44 -3.41 -3.30
C GLY A 297 -13.52 -2.13 -2.46
N LEU A 298 -13.83 -1.02 -3.08
CA LEU A 298 -13.96 0.25 -2.36
C LEU A 298 -14.99 0.14 -1.23
N TRP A 299 -14.62 0.60 -0.04
CA TRP A 299 -15.43 0.57 1.18
C TRP A 299 -15.74 -0.81 1.75
N GLN A 300 -15.03 -1.86 1.28
CA GLN A 300 -15.21 -3.26 1.74
C GLN A 300 -14.06 -3.73 2.65
N GLU A 301 -13.63 -2.88 3.58
CA GLU A 301 -12.57 -3.23 4.55
C GLU A 301 -12.92 -4.46 5.38
N GLU A 302 -14.20 -4.70 5.66
CA GLU A 302 -14.64 -5.87 6.41
C GLU A 302 -14.23 -7.20 5.74
N LYS A 303 -14.25 -7.27 4.40
CA LYS A 303 -13.86 -8.48 3.69
C LYS A 303 -12.37 -8.79 3.82
N ILE A 304 -11.51 -7.78 3.65
CA ILE A 304 -10.06 -7.98 3.78
C ILE A 304 -9.64 -8.24 5.22
N LEU A 305 -10.29 -7.58 6.18
CA LEU A 305 -10.05 -7.81 7.61
C LEU A 305 -10.50 -9.22 8.02
N ARG A 306 -11.68 -9.65 7.56
CA ARG A 306 -12.17 -11.01 7.81
C ARG A 306 -11.20 -12.05 7.24
N ALA A 307 -10.79 -11.90 5.98
CA ALA A 307 -9.85 -12.82 5.34
C ALA A 307 -8.50 -12.89 6.07
N GLY A 308 -7.92 -11.73 6.44
CA GLY A 308 -6.66 -11.67 7.19
C GLY A 308 -6.79 -12.28 8.58
N HIS A 309 -7.86 -11.97 9.30
CA HIS A 309 -8.10 -12.49 10.65
C HIS A 309 -8.31 -14.02 10.65
N ALA A 310 -9.12 -14.53 9.73
CA ALA A 310 -9.33 -15.98 9.56
C ALA A 310 -8.01 -16.70 9.23
N TRP A 311 -7.18 -16.12 8.36
CA TRP A 311 -5.87 -16.67 8.03
C TRP A 311 -4.94 -16.71 9.25
N GLU A 312 -4.82 -15.61 10.00
CA GLU A 312 -4.00 -15.54 11.22
C GLU A 312 -4.47 -16.48 12.32
N ALA A 313 -5.77 -16.72 12.43
CA ALA A 313 -6.34 -17.62 13.46
C ALA A 313 -6.00 -19.10 13.23
N HIS A 314 -5.78 -19.49 11.96
CA HIS A 314 -5.55 -20.90 11.61
C HIS A 314 -4.10 -21.23 11.28
N PHE A 315 -3.28 -20.22 10.92
CA PHE A 315 -1.93 -20.48 10.43
C PHE A 315 -0.89 -19.63 11.18
N ASP A 316 0.02 -20.30 11.86
CA ASP A 316 1.15 -19.63 12.52
C ASP A 316 2.28 -19.38 11.50
N TRP A 317 2.26 -18.22 10.88
CA TRP A 317 3.27 -17.81 9.88
C TRP A 317 4.71 -17.83 10.43
N LYS A 318 4.92 -17.73 11.76
CA LYS A 318 6.24 -17.73 12.39
C LYS A 318 6.96 -19.06 12.25
N THR A 319 6.20 -20.12 11.99
CA THR A 319 6.72 -21.49 11.77
C THR A 319 6.93 -21.80 10.28
N MET A 320 6.52 -20.90 9.38
CA MET A 320 6.55 -21.13 7.93
C MET A 320 7.84 -20.59 7.31
N HIS A 321 8.71 -21.51 6.87
CA HIS A 321 9.96 -21.20 6.20
C HIS A 321 9.93 -21.74 4.77
N TYR A 322 10.18 -20.87 3.80
CA TYR A 322 10.14 -21.23 2.39
C TYR A 322 11.56 -21.31 1.83
N SER A 323 11.92 -22.46 1.31
CA SER A 323 13.13 -22.70 0.53
C SER A 323 12.73 -23.35 -0.79
N ILE A 324 13.39 -22.98 -1.86
CA ILE A 324 13.25 -23.70 -3.13
C ILE A 324 14.25 -24.85 -3.04
N ASP A 325 13.75 -26.09 -2.99
CA ASP A 325 14.61 -27.27 -3.10
C ASP A 325 15.36 -27.17 -4.42
N LYS A 326 16.68 -27.21 -4.33
CA LYS A 326 17.54 -27.33 -5.51
C LYS A 326 17.41 -28.77 -6.02
N ASN A 327 16.41 -29.02 -6.88
CA ASN A 327 16.41 -30.21 -7.73
C ASN A 327 17.36 -30.03 -8.90
#